data_aae71a68ded8f69ae4760596a9a78800
#
_entry.id   aae71a68ded8f69ae4760596a9a78800
#
_cell.length_a   1.000
_cell.length_b   1.000
_cell.length_c   1.000
_cell.angle_alpha   90.00
_cell.angle_beta   90.00
_cell.angle_gamma   90.00
#
_symmetry.space_group_name_H-M   'P 1'
#
loop_
_entity.id
_entity.type
_entity.pdbx_description
1 polymer ?
#
loop_
_entity_poly.entity_id
_entity_poly.type
_entity_poly.pdbx_seq_one_letter_code
_entity_poly.pdbx_strand_id
1 'polypeptide(L)'
;MRALTRTAILSALLPALLAGLAAPAAAAGGEGFLYGKITTRDGKSYQGRLRWDDEEAFWGDFFNSSKQENRWVDEAPDRERRRGRRTVELFGFELASIDEWHDGETRQFVSRFGDIARLEPGHGDEVTVTLKSGTRFELEGGSNDVEAKVTVWDSRVGEIGIDWRHIRSIDLMPAPASLSVAEPRLYGTVKTRSGDFTGYVQWDQEECLGSDELDGDTDDGDMSIKMGQIRSIARRSRSSSTVTLKDGRDVVLSDTNDVDSSNRGIYVEDPRYGRVLVGWDAFERVDFRDGGSGPGYHAFAPGQPLAGIVTVAGGRKLSGRLVFDLDESETTEMLDGERRDVEYSIPFALVQTIVPGPDSTRVVLRSGGELQLDDTTDVGGDNAGLLVYEIGKERPAYVPWEDVELIELAAPKKG
;
A
#
# COMPACT_ATOMS: atom_id res chain seq x y z
N MET A 1 76.99 10.65 -53.26
CA MET A 1 76.23 11.33 -52.23
C MET A 1 74.73 10.96 -52.43
N ARG A 2 74.16 10.18 -51.52
CA ARG A 2 72.85 9.56 -51.70
C ARG A 2 71.80 10.49 -51.01
N ALA A 3 70.80 10.92 -51.78
CA ALA A 3 69.66 11.65 -51.27
C ALA A 3 68.61 10.66 -50.70
N LEU A 4 68.20 10.85 -49.45
CA LEU A 4 67.15 10.09 -48.76
C LEU A 4 65.82 10.83 -48.97
N THR A 5 64.92 10.19 -49.69
CA THR A 5 63.51 10.60 -49.82
C THR A 5 62.71 10.14 -48.60
N ARG A 6 62.11 11.04 -47.88
CA ARG A 6 61.17 10.73 -46.79
C ARG A 6 59.73 10.72 -47.32
N THR A 7 59.09 9.54 -47.27
CA THR A 7 57.70 9.37 -47.60
C THR A 7 56.90 9.63 -46.35
N ALA A 8 55.99 10.62 -46.35
CA ALA A 8 55.05 10.91 -45.29
C ALA A 8 53.80 10.05 -45.54
N ILE A 9 53.45 9.22 -44.53
CA ILE A 9 52.19 8.44 -44.48
C ILE A 9 51.16 9.29 -43.75
N LEU A 10 50.14 9.74 -44.47
CA LEU A 10 48.99 10.46 -43.93
C LEU A 10 47.98 9.42 -43.43
N SER A 11 47.89 9.21 -42.15
CA SER A 11 46.86 8.36 -41.54
C SER A 11 45.57 9.17 -41.37
N ALA A 12 44.58 8.85 -42.20
CA ALA A 12 43.21 9.38 -42.03
C ALA A 12 42.49 8.61 -40.92
N LEU A 13 42.24 9.28 -39.80
CA LEU A 13 41.34 8.80 -38.73
C LEU A 13 39.89 9.11 -39.15
N LEU A 14 39.15 8.07 -39.49
CA LEU A 14 37.68 8.11 -39.61
C LEU A 14 37.06 8.10 -38.18
N PRO A 15 36.21 9.04 -37.82
CA PRO A 15 35.44 8.91 -36.59
C PRO A 15 34.33 7.88 -36.82
N ALA A 16 34.38 6.75 -36.11
CA ALA A 16 33.28 5.81 -36.03
C ALA A 16 32.15 6.44 -35.22
N LEU A 17 31.07 6.84 -35.89
CA LEU A 17 29.79 7.20 -35.26
C LEU A 17 29.20 5.92 -34.65
N LEU A 18 29.39 5.71 -33.34
CA LEU A 18 28.62 4.75 -32.60
C LEU A 18 27.20 5.33 -32.40
N ALA A 19 26.32 5.01 -33.33
CA ALA A 19 24.90 5.13 -33.10
C ALA A 19 24.54 4.11 -32.02
N GLY A 20 24.42 4.57 -30.77
CA GLY A 20 23.87 3.78 -29.69
C GLY A 20 22.41 3.45 -30.03
N LEU A 21 22.16 2.25 -30.51
CA LEU A 21 20.84 1.64 -30.53
C LEU A 21 20.44 1.50 -29.07
N ALA A 22 19.58 2.42 -28.59
CA ALA A 22 18.86 2.20 -27.34
C ALA A 22 18.12 0.87 -27.51
N ALA A 23 18.53 -0.15 -26.75
CA ALA A 23 17.78 -1.38 -26.67
C ALA A 23 16.36 -1.00 -26.21
N PRO A 24 15.30 -1.53 -26.85
CA PRO A 24 13.96 -1.33 -26.35
C PRO A 24 13.95 -1.83 -24.89
N ALA A 25 13.44 -1.00 -23.96
CA ALA A 25 13.21 -1.42 -22.61
C ALA A 25 12.45 -2.75 -22.69
N ALA A 26 13.00 -3.81 -22.09
CA ALA A 26 12.30 -5.07 -22.02
C ALA A 26 10.94 -4.78 -21.38
N ALA A 27 9.85 -5.13 -22.07
CA ALA A 27 8.52 -4.97 -21.53
C ALA A 27 8.49 -5.67 -20.18
N ALA A 28 8.20 -4.91 -19.13
CA ALA A 28 8.06 -5.48 -17.79
C ALA A 28 6.95 -6.52 -17.84
N GLY A 29 7.18 -7.68 -17.23
CA GLY A 29 6.13 -8.71 -17.13
C GLY A 29 4.89 -8.10 -16.47
N GLY A 30 3.70 -8.45 -16.92
CA GLY A 30 2.45 -7.91 -16.36
C GLY A 30 2.04 -8.54 -15.02
N GLU A 31 2.91 -9.32 -14.39
CA GLU A 31 2.58 -10.12 -13.19
C GLU A 31 2.17 -9.28 -11.98
N GLY A 32 2.74 -8.08 -11.84
CA GLY A 32 2.46 -7.18 -10.72
C GLY A 32 1.12 -6.46 -10.81
N PHE A 33 0.51 -6.41 -11.99
CA PHE A 33 -0.76 -5.72 -12.21
C PHE A 33 -1.94 -6.53 -11.69
N LEU A 34 -2.97 -5.81 -11.21
CA LEU A 34 -4.26 -6.40 -10.94
C LEU A 34 -4.79 -7.10 -12.18
N TYR A 35 -5.29 -8.32 -11.99
CA TYR A 35 -5.89 -9.11 -13.04
C TYR A 35 -7.07 -9.90 -12.48
N GLY A 36 -8.16 -9.93 -13.24
CA GLY A 36 -9.34 -10.61 -12.74
C GLY A 36 -10.41 -10.78 -13.79
N LYS A 37 -11.50 -11.37 -13.33
CA LYS A 37 -12.72 -11.56 -14.09
C LYS A 37 -13.87 -10.82 -13.42
N ILE A 38 -14.43 -9.85 -14.11
CA ILE A 38 -15.64 -9.13 -13.71
C ILE A 38 -16.85 -9.85 -14.32
N THR A 39 -17.82 -10.17 -13.48
CA THR A 39 -19.14 -10.66 -13.91
C THR A 39 -20.16 -9.59 -13.60
N THR A 40 -20.91 -9.15 -14.61
CA THR A 40 -21.92 -8.11 -14.45
C THR A 40 -23.28 -8.70 -14.03
N ARG A 41 -24.16 -7.86 -13.53
CA ARG A 41 -25.51 -8.25 -13.08
C ARG A 41 -26.39 -8.77 -14.22
N ASP A 42 -26.13 -8.36 -15.48
CA ASP A 42 -26.80 -8.87 -16.70
C ASP A 42 -26.18 -10.19 -17.22
N GLY A 43 -25.18 -10.74 -16.52
CA GLY A 43 -24.57 -12.02 -16.80
C GLY A 43 -23.41 -12.02 -17.80
N LYS A 44 -23.00 -10.85 -18.30
CA LYS A 44 -21.79 -10.74 -19.11
C LYS A 44 -20.55 -10.93 -18.26
N SER A 45 -19.42 -11.29 -18.86
CA SER A 45 -18.14 -11.36 -18.17
C SER A 45 -17.00 -10.83 -19.01
N TYR A 46 -16.08 -10.14 -18.33
CA TYR A 46 -14.89 -9.52 -18.89
C TYR A 46 -13.67 -9.99 -18.08
N GLN A 47 -12.58 -10.30 -18.75
CA GLN A 47 -11.38 -10.78 -18.08
C GLN A 47 -10.15 -10.11 -18.64
N GLY A 48 -9.31 -9.53 -17.76
CA GLY A 48 -8.13 -8.81 -18.18
C GLY A 48 -7.39 -8.16 -17.02
N ARG A 49 -6.44 -7.30 -17.37
CA ARG A 49 -5.84 -6.36 -16.43
C ARG A 49 -6.94 -5.46 -15.88
N LEU A 50 -6.84 -5.12 -14.61
CA LEU A 50 -7.79 -4.23 -13.95
C LEU A 50 -7.08 -2.93 -13.53
N ARG A 51 -7.83 -1.83 -13.47
CA ARG A 51 -7.50 -0.63 -12.73
C ARG A 51 -8.75 -0.23 -11.95
N TRP A 52 -8.56 0.02 -10.68
CA TRP A 52 -9.63 0.40 -9.77
C TRP A 52 -9.63 1.91 -9.65
N ASP A 53 -10.70 2.52 -10.11
CA ASP A 53 -10.77 3.93 -10.43
C ASP A 53 -9.55 4.37 -11.27
N ASP A 54 -8.90 5.48 -10.92
CA ASP A 54 -7.65 5.91 -11.54
C ASP A 54 -6.44 5.71 -10.60
N GLU A 55 -6.63 5.08 -9.46
CA GLU A 55 -5.64 4.98 -8.37
C GLU A 55 -4.97 3.62 -8.29
N GLU A 56 -5.71 2.51 -8.09
CA GLU A 56 -5.13 1.18 -7.82
C GLU A 56 -4.98 0.35 -9.07
N ALA A 57 -3.77 -0.17 -9.26
CA ALA A 57 -3.42 -0.98 -10.43
C ALA A 57 -2.63 -2.25 -10.09
N PHE A 58 -2.16 -2.41 -8.84
CA PHE A 58 -1.19 -3.41 -8.44
C PHE A 58 -1.65 -4.25 -7.26
N TRP A 59 -1.10 -5.45 -7.11
CA TRP A 59 -1.44 -6.37 -6.02
C TRP A 59 -1.09 -5.86 -4.62
N GLY A 60 -0.13 -4.93 -4.51
CA GLY A 60 0.25 -4.30 -3.24
C GLY A 60 -0.66 -3.15 -2.83
N ASP A 61 -1.46 -2.61 -3.75
CA ASP A 61 -2.37 -1.51 -3.46
C ASP A 61 -3.46 -1.97 -2.51
N PHE A 62 -4.02 -1.04 -1.74
CA PHE A 62 -5.00 -1.33 -0.72
C PHE A 62 -6.42 -1.16 -1.24
N PHE A 63 -7.29 -2.02 -0.78
CA PHE A 63 -8.74 -1.86 -0.82
C PHE A 63 -9.20 -1.46 0.58
N ASN A 64 -9.88 -0.34 0.68
CA ASN A 64 -10.34 0.27 1.92
C ASN A 64 -11.86 0.27 2.00
N SER A 65 -12.41 0.06 3.19
CA SER A 65 -13.84 0.13 3.46
C SER A 65 -14.08 0.10 4.98
N SER A 66 -15.33 0.06 5.43
CA SER A 66 -15.70 -0.10 6.82
C SER A 66 -16.35 -1.47 7.07
N LYS A 67 -15.98 -2.15 8.15
CA LYS A 67 -16.61 -3.40 8.59
C LYS A 67 -18.01 -3.09 9.10
N GLN A 68 -19.05 -3.75 8.61
CA GLN A 68 -20.43 -3.58 9.12
C GLN A 68 -20.58 -4.09 10.55
N GLU A 69 -19.84 -5.15 10.90
CA GLU A 69 -19.87 -5.75 12.23
C GLU A 69 -18.45 -6.08 12.72
N ASN A 70 -18.20 -5.79 13.98
CA ASN A 70 -17.02 -6.30 14.67
C ASN A 70 -17.41 -7.47 15.59
N ARG A 71 -17.23 -8.69 15.09
CA ARG A 71 -17.57 -9.94 15.79
C ARG A 71 -16.80 -10.19 17.09
N TRP A 72 -15.71 -9.47 17.33
CA TRP A 72 -14.83 -9.71 18.47
C TRP A 72 -15.23 -8.92 19.71
N VAL A 73 -15.94 -7.84 19.54
CA VAL A 73 -16.34 -6.95 20.62
C VAL A 73 -17.26 -7.66 21.61
N ASP A 74 -18.12 -8.56 21.15
CA ASP A 74 -19.01 -9.34 22.00
C ASP A 74 -18.27 -10.28 22.96
N GLU A 75 -17.03 -10.63 22.65
CA GLU A 75 -16.17 -11.44 23.51
C GLU A 75 -15.44 -10.62 24.59
N ALA A 76 -15.46 -9.29 24.48
CA ALA A 76 -14.84 -8.38 25.44
C ALA A 76 -15.80 -8.03 26.59
N PRO A 77 -15.28 -7.61 27.76
CA PRO A 77 -16.09 -7.13 28.88
C PRO A 77 -16.89 -5.87 28.50
N ASP A 78 -18.12 -5.72 29.05
CA ASP A 78 -19.06 -4.61 28.76
C ASP A 78 -18.45 -3.21 28.92
N ARG A 79 -17.43 -3.06 29.75
CA ARG A 79 -16.72 -1.80 29.98
C ARG A 79 -15.95 -1.35 28.78
N GLU A 80 -15.34 -2.28 28.07
CA GLU A 80 -14.48 -2.00 26.90
C GLU A 80 -15.31 -1.85 25.62
N ARG A 81 -16.47 -2.46 25.55
CA ARG A 81 -17.45 -2.25 24.45
C ARG A 81 -17.84 -0.78 24.27
N ARG A 82 -17.68 0.05 25.29
CA ARG A 82 -17.99 1.50 25.24
C ARG A 82 -16.82 2.39 24.84
N ARG A 83 -15.59 1.85 24.79
CA ARG A 83 -14.38 2.59 24.40
C ARG A 83 -14.16 2.65 22.89
N GLY A 84 -14.77 1.74 22.13
CA GLY A 84 -14.63 1.63 20.68
C GLY A 84 -15.21 2.79 19.85
N ARG A 85 -15.67 3.88 20.48
CA ARG A 85 -16.20 5.05 19.78
C ARG A 85 -15.09 6.03 19.46
N ARG A 86 -14.39 5.85 18.33
CA ARG A 86 -13.46 6.87 17.83
C ARG A 86 -13.41 6.92 16.31
N THR A 87 -13.41 8.17 15.81
CA THR A 87 -13.07 8.51 14.44
C THR A 87 -11.58 8.24 14.27
N VAL A 88 -11.22 7.37 13.36
CA VAL A 88 -9.82 7.14 12.99
C VAL A 88 -9.58 7.91 11.69
N GLU A 89 -8.72 8.92 11.75
CA GLU A 89 -8.05 9.42 10.56
C GLU A 89 -6.91 8.46 10.23
N LEU A 90 -7.02 7.74 9.14
CA LEU A 90 -5.93 6.93 8.62
C LEU A 90 -5.71 7.31 7.16
N PHE A 91 -4.45 7.53 6.77
CA PHE A 91 -4.03 7.84 5.41
C PHE A 91 -4.60 9.14 4.80
N GLY A 92 -4.86 10.18 5.62
CA GLY A 92 -5.30 11.48 5.14
C GLY A 92 -6.76 11.53 4.63
N PHE A 93 -7.49 10.44 4.75
CA PHE A 93 -8.94 10.44 4.55
C PHE A 93 -9.63 10.74 5.88
N GLU A 94 -10.28 11.90 5.97
CA GLU A 94 -11.34 12.11 6.93
C GLU A 94 -12.44 11.12 6.56
N LEU A 95 -12.44 9.93 7.15
CA LEU A 95 -13.61 9.06 7.11
C LEU A 95 -14.75 9.91 7.65
N ALA A 96 -15.74 10.18 6.80
CA ALA A 96 -16.87 11.04 7.10
C ALA A 96 -17.30 10.81 8.55
N SER A 97 -17.45 11.90 9.31
CA SER A 97 -17.89 11.86 10.69
C SER A 97 -19.12 10.97 10.80
N ILE A 98 -18.92 9.74 11.25
CA ILE A 98 -20.01 8.77 11.52
C ILE A 98 -20.65 9.17 12.86
N ASP A 99 -21.06 10.43 12.96
CA ASP A 99 -21.74 10.96 14.16
C ASP A 99 -23.24 10.64 14.21
N GLU A 100 -23.81 10.00 13.19
CA GLU A 100 -25.27 9.84 13.11
C GLU A 100 -25.83 8.43 12.95
N TRP A 101 -25.03 7.37 12.71
CA TRP A 101 -25.60 6.06 12.41
C TRP A 101 -24.94 4.91 13.17
N HIS A 102 -25.70 4.39 14.13
CA HIS A 102 -25.56 3.13 14.85
C HIS A 102 -24.66 3.10 16.10
N ASP A 103 -25.24 2.51 17.08
CA ASP A 103 -24.79 2.17 18.44
C ASP A 103 -23.70 1.08 18.46
N GLY A 104 -22.62 1.21 17.68
CA GLY A 104 -21.59 0.17 17.70
C GLY A 104 -20.58 0.26 16.55
N GLU A 105 -19.41 0.65 16.83
CA GLU A 105 -18.14 -0.03 16.53
C GLU A 105 -17.87 -0.43 15.08
N THR A 106 -18.06 0.49 14.13
CA THR A 106 -17.50 0.29 12.78
C THR A 106 -15.98 0.39 12.86
N ARG A 107 -15.29 -0.66 12.42
CA ARG A 107 -13.83 -0.69 12.26
C ARG A 107 -13.48 -0.56 10.79
N GLN A 108 -12.36 0.08 10.53
CA GLN A 108 -11.82 0.17 9.18
C GLN A 108 -11.42 -1.22 8.67
N PHE A 109 -11.70 -1.47 7.41
CA PHE A 109 -11.18 -2.62 6.70
C PHE A 109 -10.12 -2.16 5.70
N VAL A 110 -8.90 -2.63 5.86
CA VAL A 110 -7.79 -2.40 4.95
C VAL A 110 -7.20 -3.73 4.53
N SER A 111 -7.12 -3.97 3.23
CA SER A 111 -6.51 -5.20 2.71
C SER A 111 -5.81 -4.94 1.38
N ARG A 112 -4.63 -5.53 1.19
CA ARG A 112 -4.00 -5.50 -0.14
C ARG A 112 -4.87 -6.28 -1.12
N PHE A 113 -5.02 -5.77 -2.36
CA PHE A 113 -5.70 -6.53 -3.41
C PHE A 113 -5.10 -7.93 -3.59
N GLY A 114 -3.80 -8.08 -3.36
CA GLY A 114 -3.10 -9.37 -3.41
C GLY A 114 -3.58 -10.40 -2.38
N ASP A 115 -4.20 -9.99 -1.29
CA ASP A 115 -4.75 -10.88 -0.26
C ASP A 115 -6.21 -11.23 -0.50
N ILE A 116 -6.89 -10.51 -1.41
CA ILE A 116 -8.30 -10.72 -1.75
C ILE A 116 -8.43 -11.79 -2.85
N ALA A 117 -9.42 -12.67 -2.70
CA ALA A 117 -9.80 -13.63 -3.73
C ALA A 117 -11.00 -13.15 -4.54
N ARG A 118 -11.98 -12.49 -3.89
CA ARG A 118 -13.25 -12.13 -4.53
C ARG A 118 -13.90 -10.94 -3.84
N LEU A 119 -14.53 -10.08 -4.67
CA LEU A 119 -15.41 -9.01 -4.21
C LEU A 119 -16.80 -9.20 -4.83
N GLU A 120 -17.84 -8.97 -4.02
CA GLU A 120 -19.24 -9.11 -4.42
C GLU A 120 -20.01 -7.87 -3.98
N PRO A 121 -20.15 -6.85 -4.87
CA PRO A 121 -20.98 -5.68 -4.61
C PRO A 121 -22.40 -6.03 -4.23
N GLY A 122 -22.88 -5.52 -3.10
CA GLY A 122 -24.23 -5.67 -2.57
C GLY A 122 -25.20 -4.62 -3.09
N HIS A 123 -25.92 -4.01 -2.19
CA HIS A 123 -26.89 -2.94 -2.46
C HIS A 123 -26.26 -1.60 -2.02
N GLY A 124 -26.28 -0.59 -2.90
CA GLY A 124 -25.63 0.69 -2.59
C GLY A 124 -24.13 0.52 -2.44
N ASP A 125 -23.61 0.95 -1.31
CA ASP A 125 -22.21 0.92 -0.90
C ASP A 125 -21.79 -0.35 -0.11
N GLU A 126 -22.66 -1.38 -0.08
CA GLU A 126 -22.32 -2.67 0.52
C GLU A 126 -21.39 -3.49 -0.39
N VAL A 127 -20.46 -4.21 0.21
CA VAL A 127 -19.63 -5.19 -0.49
C VAL A 127 -19.22 -6.35 0.43
N THR A 128 -19.32 -7.58 -0.09
CA THR A 128 -18.71 -8.74 0.55
C THR A 128 -17.32 -8.98 -0.03
N VAL A 129 -16.30 -8.96 0.81
CA VAL A 129 -14.92 -9.30 0.45
C VAL A 129 -14.59 -10.70 0.99
N THR A 130 -14.07 -11.55 0.13
CA THR A 130 -13.54 -12.87 0.51
C THR A 130 -12.02 -12.86 0.33
N LEU A 131 -11.28 -13.05 1.41
CA LEU A 131 -9.83 -13.16 1.37
C LEU A 131 -9.37 -14.52 0.84
N LYS A 132 -8.10 -14.63 0.47
CA LYS A 132 -7.47 -15.91 0.09
C LYS A 132 -7.46 -16.95 1.22
N SER A 133 -7.50 -16.52 2.47
CA SER A 133 -7.68 -17.36 3.66
C SER A 133 -9.04 -18.06 3.70
N GLY A 134 -10.02 -17.54 2.95
CA GLY A 134 -11.43 -17.92 3.00
C GLY A 134 -12.25 -17.10 3.99
N THR A 135 -11.65 -16.19 4.73
CA THR A 135 -12.36 -15.26 5.62
C THR A 135 -13.20 -14.28 4.80
N ARG A 136 -14.43 -14.04 5.25
CA ARG A 136 -15.37 -13.13 4.60
C ARG A 136 -15.66 -11.95 5.53
N PHE A 137 -15.73 -10.79 4.91
CA PHE A 137 -16.12 -9.54 5.54
C PHE A 137 -17.31 -8.94 4.80
N GLU A 138 -18.32 -8.56 5.55
CA GLU A 138 -19.42 -7.72 5.07
C GLU A 138 -19.02 -6.27 5.38
N LEU A 139 -18.91 -5.46 4.34
CA LEU A 139 -18.37 -4.10 4.40
C LEU A 139 -19.37 -3.12 3.80
N GLU A 140 -19.25 -1.85 4.18
CA GLU A 140 -20.07 -0.77 3.62
C GLU A 140 -19.28 0.55 3.61
N GLY A 141 -19.41 1.34 2.54
CA GLY A 141 -18.89 2.70 2.43
C GLY A 141 -17.46 2.89 2.91
N GLY A 142 -17.21 4.06 3.45
CA GLY A 142 -15.97 4.38 4.18
C GLY A 142 -14.77 4.76 3.32
N SER A 143 -14.84 4.63 1.98
CA SER A 143 -13.76 5.03 1.06
C SER A 143 -14.26 5.20 -0.36
N ASN A 144 -13.39 5.76 -1.24
CA ASN A 144 -13.60 5.84 -2.68
C ASN A 144 -13.50 4.48 -3.40
N ASP A 145 -12.95 3.44 -2.75
CA ASP A 145 -12.81 2.10 -3.36
C ASP A 145 -14.15 1.39 -3.55
N VAL A 146 -15.09 1.65 -2.64
CA VAL A 146 -16.47 1.19 -2.78
C VAL A 146 -17.22 2.18 -3.68
N GLU A 147 -18.04 1.67 -4.60
CA GLU A 147 -18.70 2.42 -5.68
C GLU A 147 -17.74 2.92 -6.78
N ALA A 148 -16.44 2.59 -6.72
CA ALA A 148 -15.46 2.91 -7.73
C ALA A 148 -15.83 2.33 -9.12
N LYS A 149 -15.37 2.99 -10.16
CA LYS A 149 -15.41 2.45 -11.52
C LYS A 149 -14.22 1.53 -11.73
N VAL A 150 -14.45 0.30 -12.16
CA VAL A 150 -13.38 -0.65 -12.46
C VAL A 150 -13.15 -0.76 -13.96
N THR A 151 -11.97 -0.37 -14.41
CA THR A 151 -11.56 -0.53 -15.82
C THR A 151 -10.92 -1.90 -16.03
N VAL A 152 -11.34 -2.61 -17.09
CA VAL A 152 -10.80 -3.90 -17.50
C VAL A 152 -10.34 -3.86 -18.96
N TRP A 153 -9.13 -4.36 -19.22
CA TRP A 153 -8.60 -4.55 -20.59
C TRP A 153 -8.85 -6.01 -21.02
N ASP A 154 -10.05 -6.26 -21.55
CA ASP A 154 -10.45 -7.59 -22.04
C ASP A 154 -9.92 -7.82 -23.46
N SER A 155 -9.29 -8.97 -23.70
CA SER A 155 -8.67 -9.29 -24.99
C SER A 155 -9.64 -9.36 -26.18
N ARG A 156 -10.95 -9.50 -25.92
CA ARG A 156 -11.98 -9.64 -26.95
C ARG A 156 -12.66 -8.30 -27.32
N VAL A 157 -12.77 -7.40 -26.35
CA VAL A 157 -13.53 -6.14 -26.53
C VAL A 157 -12.69 -4.89 -26.31
N GLY A 158 -11.44 -5.03 -25.83
CA GLY A 158 -10.56 -3.92 -25.51
C GLY A 158 -10.82 -3.36 -24.11
N GLU A 159 -10.53 -2.09 -23.93
CA GLU A 159 -10.71 -1.37 -22.67
C GLU A 159 -12.19 -1.06 -22.45
N ILE A 160 -12.67 -1.32 -21.23
CA ILE A 160 -14.03 -1.03 -20.81
C ILE A 160 -14.05 -0.66 -19.31
N GLY A 161 -14.63 0.50 -18.99
CA GLY A 161 -14.94 0.90 -17.62
C GLY A 161 -16.33 0.39 -17.21
N ILE A 162 -16.40 -0.26 -16.06
CA ILE A 162 -17.65 -0.84 -15.54
C ILE A 162 -17.96 -0.17 -14.21
N ASP A 163 -19.09 0.54 -14.15
CA ASP A 163 -19.55 1.15 -12.91
C ASP A 163 -19.91 0.07 -11.88
N TRP A 164 -19.60 0.32 -10.61
CA TRP A 164 -19.84 -0.55 -9.47
C TRP A 164 -21.22 -1.20 -9.45
N ARG A 165 -22.25 -0.39 -9.64
CA ARG A 165 -23.67 -0.82 -9.65
C ARG A 165 -23.99 -1.90 -10.70
N HIS A 166 -23.19 -2.05 -11.73
CA HIS A 166 -23.36 -3.06 -12.78
C HIS A 166 -22.57 -4.35 -12.48
N ILE A 167 -21.67 -4.32 -11.51
CA ILE A 167 -20.84 -5.45 -11.11
C ILE A 167 -21.64 -6.37 -10.19
N ARG A 168 -21.63 -7.67 -10.49
CA ARG A 168 -22.12 -8.72 -9.61
C ARG A 168 -20.99 -9.32 -8.78
N SER A 169 -19.82 -9.54 -9.39
CA SER A 169 -18.64 -10.06 -8.71
C SER A 169 -17.37 -9.78 -9.50
N ILE A 170 -16.27 -9.68 -8.76
CA ILE A 170 -14.91 -9.60 -9.29
C ILE A 170 -14.12 -10.77 -8.68
N ASP A 171 -13.67 -11.71 -9.52
CA ASP A 171 -12.78 -12.79 -9.13
C ASP A 171 -11.34 -12.37 -9.46
N LEU A 172 -10.52 -12.14 -8.44
CA LEU A 172 -9.10 -11.81 -8.60
C LEU A 172 -8.29 -13.09 -8.85
N MET A 173 -7.36 -13.03 -9.81
CA MET A 173 -6.58 -14.18 -10.25
C MET A 173 -5.21 -13.75 -10.79
N PRO A 174 -4.21 -14.65 -10.80
CA PRO A 174 -2.90 -14.31 -11.34
C PRO A 174 -2.98 -13.88 -12.80
N ALA A 175 -2.24 -12.83 -13.14
CA ALA A 175 -2.07 -12.41 -14.52
C ALA A 175 -1.37 -13.53 -15.34
N PRO A 176 -1.79 -13.78 -16.59
CA PRO A 176 -1.10 -14.73 -17.44
C PRO A 176 0.33 -14.25 -17.75
N ALA A 177 1.27 -15.18 -17.81
CA ALA A 177 2.68 -14.86 -18.10
C ALA A 177 2.90 -14.18 -19.47
N SER A 178 1.92 -14.26 -20.35
CA SER A 178 1.91 -13.57 -21.66
C SER A 178 1.47 -12.12 -21.59
N LEU A 179 0.97 -11.66 -20.42
CA LEU A 179 0.57 -10.27 -20.25
C LEU A 179 1.83 -9.39 -20.27
N SER A 180 1.90 -8.52 -21.24
CA SER A 180 2.97 -7.52 -21.38
C SER A 180 2.34 -6.14 -21.26
N VAL A 181 2.80 -5.34 -20.32
CA VAL A 181 2.36 -3.96 -20.11
C VAL A 181 3.57 -3.06 -20.41
N ALA A 182 3.36 -2.12 -21.33
CA ALA A 182 4.43 -1.21 -21.73
C ALA A 182 4.71 -0.09 -20.73
N GLU A 183 3.80 0.09 -19.77
CA GLU A 183 3.86 1.16 -18.78
C GLU A 183 4.67 0.71 -17.55
N PRO A 184 5.80 1.37 -17.26
CA PRO A 184 6.57 1.04 -16.06
C PRO A 184 5.83 1.51 -14.80
N ARG A 185 5.79 0.66 -13.78
CA ARG A 185 5.39 1.05 -12.44
C ARG A 185 6.44 1.99 -11.83
N LEU A 186 6.01 3.00 -11.10
CA LEU A 186 6.94 3.86 -10.39
C LEU A 186 7.66 3.08 -9.29
N TYR A 187 8.97 3.22 -9.24
CA TYR A 187 9.82 2.61 -8.21
C TYR A 187 10.96 3.55 -7.87
N GLY A 188 11.30 3.69 -6.60
CA GLY A 188 12.34 4.62 -6.21
C GLY A 188 12.73 4.55 -4.75
N THR A 189 13.54 5.54 -4.36
CA THR A 189 13.89 5.78 -2.96
C THR A 189 13.37 7.15 -2.56
N VAL A 190 12.42 7.15 -1.62
CA VAL A 190 11.89 8.35 -0.98
C VAL A 190 12.73 8.64 0.24
N LYS A 191 13.34 9.82 0.29
CA LYS A 191 14.19 10.30 1.39
C LYS A 191 13.40 11.19 2.30
N THR A 192 13.53 10.94 3.59
CA THR A 192 12.89 11.72 4.64
C THR A 192 13.90 12.03 5.76
N ARG A 193 13.53 12.93 6.66
CA ARG A 193 14.31 13.19 7.88
C ARG A 193 14.36 12.00 8.84
N SER A 194 13.44 11.05 8.69
CA SER A 194 13.30 9.87 9.54
C SER A 194 13.96 8.62 8.99
N GLY A 195 14.44 8.67 7.74
CA GLY A 195 15.08 7.57 7.01
C GLY A 195 14.67 7.51 5.56
N ASP A 196 15.22 6.55 4.84
CA ASP A 196 14.97 6.35 3.41
C ASP A 196 14.07 5.11 3.24
N PHE A 197 13.03 5.26 2.41
CA PHE A 197 12.12 4.18 2.03
C PHE A 197 12.32 3.83 0.56
N THR A 198 12.46 2.55 0.27
CA THR A 198 12.74 2.07 -1.09
C THR A 198 11.74 1.02 -1.50
N GLY A 199 11.00 1.31 -2.55
CA GLY A 199 9.95 0.41 -3.02
C GLY A 199 9.18 0.96 -4.21
N TYR A 200 8.01 0.39 -4.46
CA TYR A 200 7.07 0.93 -5.43
C TYR A 200 6.42 2.18 -4.87
N VAL A 201 6.32 3.20 -5.69
CA VAL A 201 5.89 4.55 -5.30
C VAL A 201 4.52 4.82 -5.93
N GLN A 202 3.61 5.38 -5.12
CA GLN A 202 2.40 6.04 -5.58
C GLN A 202 2.48 7.48 -5.09
N TRP A 203 2.60 8.40 -6.02
CA TRP A 203 2.81 9.82 -5.75
C TRP A 203 1.45 10.49 -5.55
N ASP A 204 1.36 11.38 -4.58
CA ASP A 204 0.11 12.08 -4.19
C ASP A 204 -1.08 11.11 -3.98
N GLN A 205 -0.81 9.85 -3.63
CA GLN A 205 -1.78 8.76 -3.50
C GLN A 205 -2.54 8.42 -4.81
N GLU A 206 -2.07 8.89 -5.97
CA GLU A 206 -2.71 8.71 -7.26
C GLU A 206 -1.76 8.18 -8.34
N GLU A 207 -0.65 8.88 -8.65
CA GLU A 207 0.25 8.52 -9.74
C GLU A 207 1.12 7.33 -9.38
N CYS A 208 0.94 6.23 -10.10
CA CYS A 208 1.68 4.99 -9.87
C CYS A 208 2.36 4.43 -11.14
N LEU A 209 2.03 4.98 -12.32
CA LEU A 209 2.54 4.56 -13.61
C LEU A 209 3.42 5.64 -14.26
N GLY A 210 4.33 5.21 -15.13
CA GLY A 210 5.13 6.14 -15.93
C GLY A 210 4.36 6.95 -16.96
N SER A 211 3.12 6.53 -17.28
CA SER A 211 2.19 7.28 -18.13
C SER A 211 1.43 8.36 -17.42
N ASP A 212 1.31 8.27 -16.08
CA ASP A 212 0.63 9.26 -15.26
C ASP A 212 1.40 10.60 -15.31
N GLU A 213 0.74 11.71 -15.03
CA GLU A 213 1.28 13.04 -15.22
C GLU A 213 1.45 13.75 -13.87
N LEU A 214 2.59 14.40 -13.70
CA LEU A 214 2.87 15.34 -12.61
C LEU A 214 2.53 16.73 -13.11
N ASP A 215 1.61 17.37 -12.46
CA ASP A 215 1.16 18.70 -12.82
C ASP A 215 1.79 19.80 -11.96
N GLY A 216 1.93 21.00 -12.50
CA GLY A 216 2.42 22.15 -11.77
C GLY A 216 2.58 23.39 -12.62
N ASP A 217 2.65 24.53 -11.95
CA ASP A 217 2.83 25.82 -12.59
C ASP A 217 4.31 26.19 -12.69
N THR A 218 4.66 26.81 -13.81
CA THR A 218 5.95 27.47 -14.04
C THR A 218 5.75 28.97 -14.22
N ASP A 219 6.83 29.75 -14.26
CA ASP A 219 6.76 31.20 -14.58
C ASP A 219 6.12 31.47 -15.95
N ASP A 220 6.13 30.51 -16.87
CA ASP A 220 5.62 30.62 -18.24
C ASP A 220 4.20 30.04 -18.41
N GLY A 221 3.62 29.38 -17.39
CA GLY A 221 2.29 28.74 -17.39
C GLY A 221 2.29 27.31 -16.92
N ASP A 222 1.15 26.67 -17.01
CA ASP A 222 0.87 25.30 -16.55
C ASP A 222 1.71 24.28 -17.31
N MET A 223 2.19 23.25 -16.62
CA MET A 223 3.02 22.19 -17.19
C MET A 223 2.63 20.83 -16.63
N SER A 224 2.40 19.85 -17.51
CA SER A 224 2.23 18.44 -17.19
C SER A 224 3.45 17.65 -17.66
N ILE A 225 4.02 16.81 -16.79
CA ILE A 225 5.22 16.01 -17.08
C ILE A 225 4.89 14.54 -16.79
N LYS A 226 5.02 13.66 -17.78
CA LYS A 226 4.85 12.23 -17.54
C LYS A 226 5.85 11.73 -16.50
N MET A 227 5.37 11.02 -15.48
CA MET A 227 6.19 10.44 -14.40
C MET A 227 7.36 9.61 -14.95
N GLY A 228 7.12 8.89 -16.05
CA GLY A 228 8.16 8.12 -16.76
C GLY A 228 9.33 8.95 -17.33
N GLN A 229 9.21 10.26 -17.42
CA GLN A 229 10.29 11.17 -17.86
C GLN A 229 11.08 11.77 -16.70
N ILE A 230 10.58 11.60 -15.47
CA ILE A 230 11.16 12.17 -14.26
C ILE A 230 12.25 11.24 -13.71
N ARG A 231 13.38 11.80 -13.34
CA ARG A 231 14.47 11.13 -12.62
C ARG A 231 14.32 11.32 -11.12
N SER A 232 13.93 12.53 -10.69
CA SER A 232 13.75 12.83 -9.27
C SER A 232 12.88 14.05 -9.05
N ILE A 233 12.22 14.09 -7.90
CA ILE A 233 11.46 15.23 -7.39
C ILE A 233 12.06 15.57 -6.03
N ALA A 234 12.41 16.84 -5.80
CA ALA A 234 12.94 17.32 -4.52
C ALA A 234 12.13 18.51 -4.02
N ARG A 235 11.67 18.46 -2.78
CA ARG A 235 10.98 19.57 -2.14
C ARG A 235 11.92 20.77 -2.07
N ARG A 236 11.54 21.89 -2.69
CA ARG A 236 12.29 23.13 -2.69
C ARG A 236 11.80 24.10 -1.60
N SER A 237 10.50 24.19 -1.46
CA SER A 237 9.83 25.03 -0.46
C SER A 237 8.51 24.35 -0.03
N ARG A 238 7.68 25.09 0.69
CA ARG A 238 6.34 24.63 1.04
C ARG A 238 5.38 24.59 -0.17
N SER A 239 5.61 25.47 -1.17
CA SER A 239 4.76 25.65 -2.34
C SER A 239 5.43 25.29 -3.65
N SER A 240 6.58 24.60 -3.65
CA SER A 240 7.29 24.28 -4.89
C SER A 240 8.26 23.12 -4.74
N SER A 241 8.45 22.41 -5.84
CA SER A 241 9.41 21.32 -6.00
C SER A 241 10.35 21.54 -7.18
N THR A 242 11.55 20.97 -7.11
CA THR A 242 12.48 20.87 -8.24
C THR A 242 12.35 19.48 -8.84
N VAL A 243 11.92 19.40 -10.09
CA VAL A 243 11.78 18.19 -10.87
C VAL A 243 12.97 18.05 -11.80
N THR A 244 13.77 17.00 -11.64
CA THR A 244 14.87 16.69 -12.55
C THR A 244 14.43 15.65 -13.55
N LEU A 245 14.51 15.96 -14.83
CA LEU A 245 14.15 15.04 -15.91
C LEU A 245 15.26 14.02 -16.20
N LYS A 246 14.92 12.91 -16.87
CA LYS A 246 15.90 11.88 -17.30
C LYS A 246 16.93 12.42 -18.30
N ASP A 247 16.61 13.49 -19.04
CA ASP A 247 17.55 14.17 -19.94
C ASP A 247 18.49 15.12 -19.22
N GLY A 248 18.33 15.33 -17.92
CA GLY A 248 19.18 16.13 -17.04
C GLY A 248 18.73 17.57 -16.85
N ARG A 249 17.62 17.99 -17.45
CA ARG A 249 17.03 19.32 -17.20
C ARG A 249 16.33 19.35 -15.84
N ASP A 250 16.45 20.49 -15.17
CA ASP A 250 15.69 20.81 -13.97
C ASP A 250 14.55 21.78 -14.30
N VAL A 251 13.37 21.51 -13.76
CA VAL A 251 12.18 22.35 -13.84
C VAL A 251 11.72 22.63 -12.41
N VAL A 252 11.33 23.86 -12.13
CA VAL A 252 10.68 24.21 -10.86
C VAL A 252 9.18 24.27 -11.12
N LEU A 253 8.42 23.49 -10.37
CA LEU A 253 6.96 23.47 -10.41
C LEU A 253 6.40 23.94 -9.07
N SER A 254 5.22 24.56 -9.09
CA SER A 254 4.53 25.12 -7.93
C SER A 254 3.01 25.01 -8.05
N ASP A 255 2.33 25.33 -6.97
CA ASP A 255 0.91 25.70 -6.89
C ASP A 255 -0.09 24.61 -7.30
N THR A 256 0.31 23.32 -7.24
CA THR A 256 -0.58 22.15 -7.37
C THR A 256 -0.30 21.16 -6.24
N ASN A 257 -1.27 20.27 -5.95
CA ASN A 257 -1.10 19.19 -4.97
C ASN A 257 0.07 18.24 -5.31
N ASP A 258 0.43 18.09 -6.57
CA ASP A 258 1.55 17.21 -6.94
C ASP A 258 2.91 17.73 -6.45
N VAL A 259 3.07 19.01 -6.23
CA VAL A 259 4.39 19.61 -6.02
C VAL A 259 4.49 20.55 -4.82
N ASP A 260 3.44 20.64 -4.00
CA ASP A 260 3.39 21.54 -2.85
C ASP A 260 2.83 20.85 -1.56
N SER A 261 2.58 21.63 -0.52
CA SER A 261 2.13 21.14 0.79
C SER A 261 0.67 20.67 0.83
N SER A 262 -0.06 20.75 -0.26
CA SER A 262 -1.39 20.13 -0.41
C SER A 262 -1.32 18.69 -0.96
N ASN A 263 -0.09 18.18 -1.20
CA ASN A 263 0.13 16.78 -1.56
C ASN A 263 -0.40 15.86 -0.45
N ARG A 264 -1.24 14.90 -0.83
CA ARG A 264 -1.92 13.95 0.07
C ARG A 264 -0.95 12.95 0.72
N GLY A 265 0.31 12.95 0.30
CA GLY A 265 1.36 12.06 0.75
C GLY A 265 1.81 11.06 -0.31
N ILE A 266 2.90 10.38 -0.04
CA ILE A 266 3.58 9.49 -0.98
C ILE A 266 3.60 8.10 -0.41
N TYR A 267 2.84 7.16 -1.01
CA TYR A 267 2.94 5.76 -0.64
C TYR A 267 4.23 5.14 -1.16
N VAL A 268 4.85 4.33 -0.31
CA VAL A 268 6.00 3.49 -0.68
C VAL A 268 5.74 2.06 -0.20
N GLU A 269 5.66 1.10 -1.10
CA GLU A 269 5.65 -0.32 -0.74
C GLU A 269 7.09 -0.77 -0.46
N ASP A 270 7.52 -0.60 0.78
CA ASP A 270 8.86 -1.01 1.22
C ASP A 270 8.82 -2.42 1.81
N PRO A 271 9.56 -3.39 1.24
CA PRO A 271 9.49 -4.78 1.68
C PRO A 271 9.94 -5.01 3.14
N ARG A 272 10.56 -4.01 3.76
CA ARG A 272 10.95 -4.07 5.18
C ARG A 272 9.77 -3.84 6.11
N TYR A 273 8.82 -2.99 5.68
CA TYR A 273 7.77 -2.46 6.53
C TYR A 273 6.35 -2.79 6.04
N GLY A 274 6.16 -3.10 4.78
CA GLY A 274 4.87 -3.13 4.12
C GLY A 274 4.61 -1.82 3.39
N ARG A 275 3.49 -1.16 3.64
CA ARG A 275 3.17 0.15 3.05
C ARG A 275 3.53 1.27 4.02
N VAL A 276 4.13 2.30 3.49
CA VAL A 276 4.52 3.50 4.24
C VAL A 276 3.92 4.71 3.53
N LEU A 277 3.23 5.59 4.26
CA LEU A 277 2.81 6.89 3.76
C LEU A 277 3.77 7.96 4.29
N VAL A 278 4.44 8.65 3.39
CA VAL A 278 5.33 9.75 3.70
C VAL A 278 4.57 11.05 3.52
N GLY A 279 4.23 11.73 4.60
CA GLY A 279 3.62 13.04 4.58
C GLY A 279 4.57 14.10 3.98
N TRP A 280 4.00 15.15 3.39
CA TRP A 280 4.78 16.21 2.73
C TRP A 280 5.81 16.87 3.65
N ASP A 281 5.50 17.01 4.94
CA ASP A 281 6.43 17.63 5.89
C ASP A 281 7.64 16.75 6.21
N ALA A 282 7.50 15.44 6.12
CA ALA A 282 8.61 14.50 6.21
C ALA A 282 9.40 14.37 4.90
N PHE A 283 8.75 14.55 3.75
CA PHE A 283 9.35 14.35 2.43
C PHE A 283 10.47 15.35 2.14
N GLU A 284 11.60 14.85 1.63
CA GLU A 284 12.72 15.65 1.15
C GLU A 284 12.97 15.47 -0.36
N ARG A 285 12.98 14.21 -0.83
CA ARG A 285 13.30 13.89 -2.22
C ARG A 285 12.89 12.45 -2.58
N VAL A 286 12.48 12.24 -3.82
CA VAL A 286 12.43 10.91 -4.44
C VAL A 286 13.41 10.80 -5.58
N ASP A 287 14.13 9.67 -5.65
CA ASP A 287 14.99 9.29 -6.78
C ASP A 287 14.39 8.04 -7.45
N PHE A 288 13.82 8.21 -8.64
CA PHE A 288 13.19 7.12 -9.41
C PHE A 288 14.22 6.25 -10.11
N ARG A 289 13.90 4.95 -10.25
CA ARG A 289 14.70 3.94 -10.99
C ARG A 289 13.81 2.81 -11.48
N ASP A 290 14.34 1.92 -12.30
CA ASP A 290 13.59 0.74 -12.73
C ASP A 290 13.39 -0.24 -11.57
N GLY A 291 12.16 -0.75 -11.41
CA GLY A 291 11.77 -1.70 -10.38
C GLY A 291 10.96 -2.90 -10.88
N GLY A 292 10.70 -2.96 -12.20
CA GLY A 292 9.81 -3.95 -12.77
C GLY A 292 8.34 -3.68 -12.45
N SER A 293 7.47 -4.68 -12.60
CA SER A 293 6.02 -4.56 -12.35
C SER A 293 5.60 -4.88 -10.91
N GLY A 294 6.52 -5.34 -10.08
CA GLY A 294 6.22 -5.72 -8.70
C GLY A 294 5.87 -7.21 -8.52
N PRO A 295 5.55 -7.59 -7.26
CA PRO A 295 5.20 -8.96 -6.94
C PRO A 295 3.87 -9.36 -7.61
N GLY A 296 3.83 -10.57 -8.19
CA GLY A 296 2.60 -11.12 -8.74
C GLY A 296 1.67 -11.68 -7.67
N TYR A 297 0.42 -11.99 -8.05
CA TYR A 297 -0.64 -12.48 -7.15
C TYR A 297 -0.23 -13.65 -6.25
N HIS A 298 0.61 -14.56 -6.73
CA HIS A 298 1.10 -15.72 -5.95
C HIS A 298 2.12 -15.35 -4.85
N ALA A 299 2.69 -14.15 -4.89
CA ALA A 299 3.58 -13.68 -3.83
C ALA A 299 2.83 -13.34 -2.53
N PHE A 300 1.53 -13.10 -2.64
CA PHE A 300 0.64 -12.84 -1.52
C PHE A 300 0.05 -14.17 -1.05
N ALA A 301 0.65 -14.76 -0.01
CA ALA A 301 0.17 -16.01 0.57
C ALA A 301 -1.14 -15.79 1.35
N PRO A 302 -2.04 -16.79 1.40
CA PRO A 302 -3.24 -16.71 2.24
C PRO A 302 -2.90 -16.36 3.70
N GLY A 303 -3.69 -15.48 4.30
CA GLY A 303 -3.61 -15.13 5.71
C GLY A 303 -3.72 -16.36 6.61
N GLN A 304 -3.04 -16.35 7.73
CA GLN A 304 -3.10 -17.35 8.78
C GLN A 304 -3.59 -16.69 10.06
N PRO A 305 -4.32 -17.41 10.94
CA PRO A 305 -4.72 -16.84 12.22
C PRO A 305 -3.50 -16.29 12.98
N LEU A 306 -3.62 -15.11 13.56
CA LEU A 306 -2.62 -14.60 14.48
C LEU A 306 -2.48 -15.55 15.66
N ALA A 307 -1.26 -15.84 16.06
CA ALA A 307 -0.95 -16.68 17.21
C ALA A 307 0.33 -16.19 17.89
N GLY A 308 0.42 -16.40 19.20
CA GLY A 308 1.60 -15.95 19.93
C GLY A 308 1.50 -16.14 21.43
N ILE A 309 2.36 -15.42 22.12
CA ILE A 309 2.43 -15.36 23.57
C ILE A 309 2.29 -13.91 24.00
N VAL A 310 1.34 -13.65 24.89
CA VAL A 310 1.14 -12.35 25.53
C VAL A 310 1.65 -12.45 26.96
N THR A 311 2.65 -11.66 27.29
CA THR A 311 3.11 -11.46 28.68
C THR A 311 2.38 -10.27 29.25
N VAL A 312 1.69 -10.49 30.35
CA VAL A 312 0.90 -9.45 31.03
C VAL A 312 1.57 -9.03 32.34
N ALA A 313 1.09 -7.92 32.90
CA ALA A 313 1.58 -7.36 34.16
C ALA A 313 1.77 -8.44 35.25
N GLY A 314 2.98 -8.44 35.84
CA GLY A 314 3.40 -9.48 36.77
C GLY A 314 4.01 -10.73 36.13
N GLY A 315 4.31 -10.71 34.83
CA GLY A 315 5.06 -11.75 34.13
C GLY A 315 4.26 -13.01 33.78
N ARG A 316 2.94 -13.03 33.98
CA ARG A 316 2.08 -14.13 33.56
C ARG A 316 2.01 -14.19 32.03
N LYS A 317 2.11 -15.40 31.48
CA LYS A 317 2.06 -15.63 30.03
C LYS A 317 0.76 -16.33 29.63
N LEU A 318 0.13 -15.83 28.55
CA LEU A 318 -1.00 -16.43 27.88
C LEU A 318 -0.55 -16.83 26.46
N SER A 319 -0.90 -18.02 25.99
CA SER A 319 -0.47 -18.53 24.69
C SER A 319 -1.62 -19.10 23.90
N GLY A 320 -1.78 -18.66 22.66
CA GLY A 320 -2.87 -19.16 21.82
C GLY A 320 -3.04 -18.37 20.52
N ARG A 321 -4.24 -18.49 19.94
CA ARG A 321 -4.67 -17.63 18.85
C ARG A 321 -5.00 -16.26 19.43
N LEU A 322 -4.63 -15.21 18.71
CA LEU A 322 -4.79 -13.83 19.14
C LEU A 322 -5.82 -13.10 18.26
N VAL A 323 -6.53 -12.17 18.87
CA VAL A 323 -7.18 -11.05 18.19
C VAL A 323 -6.60 -9.79 18.80
N PHE A 324 -5.97 -8.98 17.98
CA PHE A 324 -5.29 -7.76 18.38
C PHE A 324 -6.26 -6.59 18.24
N ASP A 325 -6.21 -5.63 19.14
CA ASP A 325 -7.08 -4.45 19.19
C ASP A 325 -8.59 -4.76 19.04
N LEU A 326 -9.02 -5.97 19.43
CA LEU A 326 -10.37 -6.52 19.20
C LEU A 326 -10.80 -6.47 17.73
N ASP A 327 -9.85 -6.49 16.78
CA ASP A 327 -10.13 -6.38 15.36
C ASP A 327 -9.28 -7.32 14.49
N GLU A 328 -7.95 -7.23 14.54
CA GLU A 328 -7.05 -7.99 13.68
C GLU A 328 -6.85 -9.42 14.19
N SER A 329 -7.05 -10.37 13.31
CA SER A 329 -7.01 -11.80 13.64
C SER A 329 -6.20 -12.65 12.67
N GLU A 330 -5.69 -12.05 11.56
CA GLU A 330 -4.92 -12.74 10.52
C GLU A 330 -3.58 -12.04 10.25
N THR A 331 -2.61 -12.81 9.77
CA THR A 331 -1.25 -12.35 9.50
C THR A 331 -1.15 -11.37 8.31
N THR A 332 -2.19 -11.26 7.50
CA THR A 332 -2.29 -10.34 6.37
C THR A 332 -2.91 -9.00 6.73
N GLU A 333 -3.58 -8.92 7.89
CA GLU A 333 -4.08 -7.64 8.42
C GLU A 333 -2.91 -6.76 8.88
N MET A 334 -3.13 -5.46 9.02
CA MET A 334 -2.08 -4.49 9.25
C MET A 334 -1.97 -4.12 10.73
N LEU A 335 -0.77 -3.84 11.17
CA LEU A 335 -0.47 -3.09 12.37
C LEU A 335 -0.15 -1.66 11.93
N ASP A 336 -0.98 -0.74 12.32
CA ASP A 336 -0.87 0.65 11.94
C ASP A 336 -0.18 1.47 13.04
N GLY A 337 0.62 2.44 12.62
CA GLY A 337 1.32 3.32 13.54
C GLY A 337 2.04 4.44 12.82
N GLU A 338 2.27 5.54 13.52
CA GLU A 338 2.93 6.70 12.97
C GLU A 338 4.27 6.98 13.65
N ARG A 339 5.15 7.66 12.94
CA ARG A 339 6.36 8.26 13.49
C ARG A 339 6.80 9.46 12.64
N ARG A 340 6.70 10.68 13.19
CA ARG A 340 7.23 11.90 12.58
C ARG A 340 6.75 12.12 11.15
N ASP A 341 5.46 12.25 10.95
CA ASP A 341 4.80 12.45 9.67
C ASP A 341 5.05 11.30 8.65
N VAL A 342 5.32 10.11 9.16
CA VAL A 342 5.42 8.88 8.37
C VAL A 342 4.52 7.82 9.02
N GLU A 343 3.49 7.41 8.29
CA GLU A 343 2.58 6.36 8.72
C GLU A 343 3.03 5.00 8.19
N TYR A 344 2.84 3.96 8.98
CA TYR A 344 3.25 2.59 8.67
C TYR A 344 2.04 1.67 8.73
N SER A 345 1.77 0.91 7.66
CA SER A 345 0.84 -0.21 7.64
C SER A 345 1.63 -1.50 7.46
N ILE A 346 1.90 -2.17 8.58
CA ILE A 346 2.82 -3.31 8.65
C ILE A 346 2.02 -4.61 8.70
N PRO A 347 2.02 -5.47 7.67
CA PRO A 347 1.39 -6.78 7.78
C PRO A 347 1.89 -7.52 9.03
N PHE A 348 0.99 -8.07 9.85
CA PHE A 348 1.36 -8.83 11.05
C PHE A 348 2.33 -9.98 10.74
N ALA A 349 2.32 -10.49 9.51
CA ALA A 349 3.31 -11.45 9.04
C ALA A 349 4.76 -10.98 9.17
N LEU A 350 5.02 -9.68 9.11
CA LEU A 350 6.36 -9.08 9.25
C LEU A 350 6.72 -8.76 10.71
N VAL A 351 5.76 -8.74 11.62
CA VAL A 351 5.96 -8.36 13.01
C VAL A 351 6.42 -9.58 13.82
N GLN A 352 7.46 -9.40 14.62
CA GLN A 352 7.97 -10.41 15.55
C GLN A 352 7.51 -10.15 17.00
N THR A 353 7.69 -8.93 17.49
CA THR A 353 7.27 -8.56 18.85
C THR A 353 6.70 -7.14 18.90
N ILE A 354 5.77 -6.94 19.83
CA ILE A 354 5.18 -5.65 20.13
C ILE A 354 5.35 -5.42 21.64
N VAL A 355 5.92 -4.29 22.02
CA VAL A 355 6.19 -3.91 23.42
C VAL A 355 5.56 -2.52 23.65
N PRO A 356 4.38 -2.46 24.26
CA PRO A 356 3.77 -1.19 24.64
C PRO A 356 4.67 -0.39 25.59
N GLY A 357 4.70 0.90 25.41
CA GLY A 357 5.40 1.84 26.28
C GLY A 357 4.49 3.02 26.63
N PRO A 358 4.95 3.93 27.54
CA PRO A 358 4.11 5.02 28.01
C PRO A 358 3.77 6.07 26.94
N ASP A 359 4.69 6.32 26.01
CA ASP A 359 4.57 7.35 24.98
C ASP A 359 4.65 6.80 23.56
N SER A 360 5.07 5.55 23.39
CA SER A 360 5.20 4.89 22.10
C SER A 360 5.34 3.38 22.27
N THR A 361 4.97 2.64 21.26
CA THR A 361 5.08 1.19 21.21
C THR A 361 6.30 0.78 20.38
N ARG A 362 7.16 -0.07 20.94
CA ARG A 362 8.29 -0.65 20.22
C ARG A 362 7.84 -1.89 19.44
N VAL A 363 7.99 -1.83 18.12
CA VAL A 363 7.69 -2.93 17.21
C VAL A 363 8.99 -3.48 16.64
N VAL A 364 9.24 -4.78 16.83
CA VAL A 364 10.39 -5.48 16.26
C VAL A 364 9.93 -6.32 15.08
N LEU A 365 10.56 -6.11 13.94
CA LEU A 365 10.25 -6.84 12.71
C LEU A 365 11.05 -8.13 12.59
N ARG A 366 10.54 -9.12 11.89
CA ARG A 366 11.25 -10.40 11.64
C ARG A 366 12.54 -10.23 10.84
N SER A 367 12.69 -9.12 10.12
CA SER A 367 13.94 -8.72 9.45
C SER A 367 15.03 -8.26 10.42
N GLY A 368 14.71 -8.05 11.72
CA GLY A 368 15.58 -7.50 12.75
C GLY A 368 15.51 -5.97 12.86
N GLY A 369 14.69 -5.30 12.06
CA GLY A 369 14.43 -3.86 12.21
C GLY A 369 13.58 -3.56 13.43
N GLU A 370 13.76 -2.38 14.03
CA GLU A 370 12.95 -1.87 15.14
C GLU A 370 12.34 -0.52 14.79
N LEU A 371 11.08 -0.33 15.18
CA LEU A 371 10.34 0.92 15.07
C LEU A 371 9.84 1.34 16.46
N GLN A 372 9.77 2.64 16.68
CA GLN A 372 9.01 3.25 17.78
C GLN A 372 7.84 3.95 17.12
N LEU A 373 6.64 3.41 17.31
CA LEU A 373 5.41 3.91 16.71
C LEU A 373 4.53 4.52 17.78
N ASP A 374 3.85 5.56 17.43
CA ASP A 374 2.91 6.31 18.28
C ASP A 374 1.68 6.71 17.46
N ASP A 375 0.78 7.44 18.09
CA ASP A 375 -0.30 8.24 17.52
C ASP A 375 -1.35 7.51 16.66
N THR A 376 -1.57 6.19 16.87
CA THR A 376 -2.69 5.47 16.27
C THR A 376 -3.41 4.59 17.28
N THR A 377 -4.58 4.05 16.89
CA THR A 377 -5.35 3.12 17.74
C THR A 377 -4.56 1.88 18.08
N ASP A 378 -3.87 1.27 17.09
CA ASP A 378 -3.19 0.00 17.26
C ASP A 378 -2.05 0.02 18.27
N VAL A 379 -1.29 1.09 18.28
CA VAL A 379 -0.07 1.21 19.10
C VAL A 379 -0.20 2.24 20.22
N GLY A 380 -1.32 2.97 20.27
CA GLY A 380 -1.61 4.02 21.25
C GLY A 380 -2.39 3.54 22.48
N GLY A 381 -2.70 4.47 23.35
CA GLY A 381 -3.50 4.22 24.55
C GLY A 381 -4.98 3.90 24.29
N ASP A 382 -5.42 4.01 23.04
CA ASP A 382 -6.78 3.76 22.59
C ASP A 382 -6.98 2.33 22.08
N ASN A 383 -5.91 1.52 22.00
CA ASN A 383 -5.99 0.10 21.68
C ASN A 383 -6.98 -0.59 22.64
N ALA A 384 -7.97 -1.29 22.07
CA ALA A 384 -9.06 -1.93 22.81
C ALA A 384 -8.62 -3.22 23.54
N GLY A 385 -7.34 -3.58 23.49
CA GLY A 385 -6.80 -4.78 24.13
C GLY A 385 -6.83 -6.01 23.21
N LEU A 386 -6.59 -7.19 23.79
CA LEU A 386 -6.46 -8.43 23.06
C LEU A 386 -7.40 -9.52 23.58
N LEU A 387 -7.81 -10.40 22.65
CA LEU A 387 -8.36 -11.71 23.01
C LEU A 387 -7.29 -12.79 22.80
N VAL A 388 -7.12 -13.66 23.79
CA VAL A 388 -6.21 -14.80 23.72
C VAL A 388 -7.02 -16.11 23.86
N TYR A 389 -7.10 -16.87 22.78
CA TYR A 389 -7.77 -18.16 22.72
C TYR A 389 -6.79 -19.27 23.09
N GLU A 390 -6.69 -19.57 24.38
CA GLU A 390 -5.81 -20.63 24.90
C GLU A 390 -6.36 -22.03 24.56
N ILE A 391 -5.48 -22.96 24.24
CA ILE A 391 -5.86 -24.35 23.94
C ILE A 391 -6.56 -24.98 25.18
N GLY A 392 -7.73 -25.56 24.97
CA GLY A 392 -8.51 -26.23 26.01
C GLY A 392 -9.33 -25.30 26.90
N LYS A 393 -9.41 -24.01 26.57
CA LYS A 393 -10.35 -23.07 27.19
C LYS A 393 -11.56 -22.85 26.30
N GLU A 394 -12.75 -22.74 26.91
CA GLU A 394 -13.99 -22.50 26.17
C GLU A 394 -14.16 -21.06 25.73
N ARG A 395 -13.60 -20.12 26.49
CA ARG A 395 -13.66 -18.69 26.21
C ARG A 395 -12.27 -18.08 26.13
N PRO A 396 -12.09 -17.02 25.33
CA PRO A 396 -10.83 -16.30 25.31
C PRO A 396 -10.58 -15.56 26.63
N ALA A 397 -9.33 -15.35 26.94
CA ALA A 397 -8.91 -14.41 27.95
C ALA A 397 -8.83 -13.02 27.31
N TYR A 398 -9.54 -12.04 27.86
CA TYR A 398 -9.35 -10.65 27.49
C TYR A 398 -8.18 -10.05 28.28
N VAL A 399 -7.32 -9.31 27.58
CA VAL A 399 -6.17 -8.61 28.14
C VAL A 399 -6.29 -7.12 27.77
N PRO A 400 -6.53 -6.23 28.76
CA PRO A 400 -6.50 -4.78 28.51
C PRO A 400 -5.13 -4.36 27.99
N TRP A 401 -5.09 -3.34 27.11
CA TRP A 401 -3.83 -2.87 26.54
C TRP A 401 -2.82 -2.40 27.60
N GLU A 402 -3.31 -1.71 28.64
CA GLU A 402 -2.49 -1.25 29.75
C GLU A 402 -1.82 -2.36 30.59
N ASP A 403 -2.34 -3.59 30.48
CA ASP A 403 -1.77 -4.76 31.18
C ASP A 403 -0.76 -5.53 30.31
N VAL A 404 -0.57 -5.17 29.03
CA VAL A 404 0.33 -5.86 28.11
C VAL A 404 1.78 -5.39 28.35
N GLU A 405 2.68 -6.33 28.70
CA GLU A 405 4.11 -6.05 28.77
C GLU A 405 4.85 -6.43 27.47
N LEU A 406 4.41 -7.50 26.80
CA LEU A 406 5.06 -8.01 25.58
C LEU A 406 4.13 -8.93 24.82
N ILE A 407 4.07 -8.77 23.50
CA ILE A 407 3.47 -9.72 22.57
C ILE A 407 4.55 -10.32 21.68
N GLU A 408 4.68 -11.65 21.71
CA GLU A 408 5.58 -12.42 20.86
C GLU A 408 4.75 -13.18 19.81
N LEU A 409 4.77 -12.73 18.56
CA LEU A 409 3.99 -13.35 17.49
C LEU A 409 4.68 -14.59 16.90
N ALA A 410 3.93 -15.66 16.72
CA ALA A 410 4.41 -16.84 16.02
C ALA A 410 4.71 -16.51 14.55
N ALA A 411 5.77 -17.10 14.01
CA ALA A 411 6.07 -16.93 12.59
C ALA A 411 4.99 -17.63 11.74
N PRO A 412 4.54 -17.01 10.62
CA PRO A 412 3.66 -17.69 9.68
C PRO A 412 4.29 -19.00 9.20
N LYS A 413 3.48 -20.03 9.10
CA LYS A 413 3.93 -21.31 8.54
C LYS A 413 4.19 -21.13 7.05
N LYS A 414 5.35 -21.60 6.59
CA LYS A 414 5.62 -21.67 5.15
C LYS A 414 4.65 -22.67 4.55
N GLY A 415 3.84 -22.23 3.60
CA GLY A 415 2.93 -23.09 2.84
C GLY A 415 3.71 -24.02 1.90
#